data_86c3b8d8a419a581e9a01057170931ec
#
_entry.id   86c3b8d8a419a581e9a01057170931ec
#
_cell.length_a   1.000
_cell.length_b   1.000
_cell.length_c   1.000
_cell.angle_alpha   90.00
_cell.angle_beta   90.00
_cell.angle_gamma   90.00
#
_symmetry.space_group_name_H-M   'P 1'
#
loop_
_entity.id
_entity.type
_entity.pdbx_description
1 polymer ?
#
loop_
_entity_poly.entity_id
_entity_poly.type
_entity_poly.pdbx_seq_one_letter_code
_entity_poly.pdbx_strand_id
1 'polypeptide(L)'
;ELWNLSPQSTKELLKVLKAPTSISSKLYSLTGGNPRSIVELWRKNWKVETWIQEVELNIKPFLEDLSRDLKEKLVKLIEDIDLVLENLTLRDKLLEANLITPIDRPCLGYTPEVNEELGIGEHYAWQIPVYKQVLCKLLSDDKS
;
A
#
# COMPACT_ATOMS: atom_id res chain seq x y z
N GLU A 1 3.62 16.20 4.43
CA GLU A 1 2.88 15.08 3.85
C GLU A 1 1.89 14.49 4.84
N LEU A 2 0.64 14.36 4.43
CA LEU A 2 -0.39 13.78 5.29
C LEU A 2 -0.40 12.26 5.16
N TRP A 3 -0.47 11.61 6.32
CA TRP A 3 -0.67 10.16 6.35
C TRP A 3 -2.14 9.82 6.00
N ASN A 4 -2.39 8.55 5.76
CA ASN A 4 -3.73 8.05 5.48
C ASN A 4 -4.70 8.35 6.64
N LEU A 5 -5.98 8.42 6.33
CA LEU A 5 -7.00 8.73 7.31
C LEU A 5 -7.10 7.65 8.40
N SER A 6 -7.50 8.06 9.61
CA SER A 6 -7.82 7.12 10.69
C SER A 6 -9.01 6.24 10.29
N PRO A 7 -9.22 5.10 10.98
CA PRO A 7 -10.41 4.27 10.71
C PRO A 7 -11.72 5.03 10.82
N GLN A 8 -11.84 5.93 11.80
CA GLN A 8 -13.06 6.71 12.00
C GLN A 8 -13.27 7.70 10.85
N SER A 9 -12.25 8.45 10.48
CA SER A 9 -12.34 9.39 9.36
C SER A 9 -12.60 8.68 8.04
N THR A 10 -12.04 7.49 7.86
CA THR A 10 -12.30 6.67 6.67
C THR A 10 -13.78 6.28 6.59
N LYS A 11 -14.38 5.86 7.71
CA LYS A 11 -15.80 5.53 7.77
C LYS A 11 -16.67 6.72 7.36
N GLU A 12 -16.31 7.90 7.86
CA GLU A 12 -17.06 9.13 7.55
C GLU A 12 -16.99 9.44 6.05
N LEU A 13 -15.80 9.33 5.46
CA LEU A 13 -15.62 9.57 4.03
C LEU A 13 -16.40 8.55 3.19
N LEU A 14 -16.36 7.27 3.56
CA LEU A 14 -17.12 6.24 2.85
C LEU A 14 -18.62 6.48 2.91
N LYS A 15 -19.12 6.99 4.03
CA LYS A 15 -20.53 7.36 4.15
C LYS A 15 -20.90 8.50 3.22
N VAL A 16 -20.07 9.54 3.17
CA VAL A 16 -20.28 10.70 2.29
C VAL A 16 -20.32 10.26 0.83
N LEU A 17 -19.43 9.36 0.44
CA LEU A 17 -19.36 8.85 -0.93
C LEU A 17 -20.36 7.73 -1.22
N LYS A 18 -21.16 7.34 -0.22
CA LYS A 18 -22.19 6.30 -0.34
C LYS A 18 -21.63 4.95 -0.77
N ALA A 19 -20.49 4.56 -0.19
CA ALA A 19 -19.90 3.25 -0.43
C ALA A 19 -20.83 2.13 0.04
N PRO A 20 -20.92 1.01 -0.70
CA PRO A 20 -21.71 -0.14 -0.25
C PRO A 20 -21.23 -0.64 1.12
N THR A 21 -22.18 -0.83 2.05
CA THR A 21 -21.85 -1.28 3.40
C THR A 21 -21.22 -2.68 3.42
N SER A 22 -21.56 -3.51 2.44
CA SER A 22 -21.05 -4.87 2.33
C SER A 22 -19.54 -4.94 2.11
N ILE A 23 -18.92 -3.88 1.56
CA ILE A 23 -17.49 -3.87 1.27
C ILE A 23 -16.70 -2.82 2.08
N SER A 24 -17.36 -2.04 2.93
CA SER A 24 -16.72 -0.94 3.66
C SER A 24 -15.52 -1.38 4.49
N SER A 25 -15.60 -2.49 5.23
CA SER A 25 -14.48 -2.99 6.02
C SER A 25 -13.34 -3.49 5.15
N LYS A 26 -13.66 -4.13 4.03
CA LYS A 26 -12.68 -4.60 3.05
C LYS A 26 -11.94 -3.41 2.41
N LEU A 27 -12.66 -2.32 2.14
CA LEU A 27 -12.05 -1.12 1.57
C LEU A 27 -10.97 -0.54 2.47
N TYR A 28 -11.19 -0.53 3.79
CA TYR A 28 -10.15 -0.06 4.71
C TYR A 28 -8.91 -0.94 4.66
N SER A 29 -9.08 -2.27 4.64
CA SER A 29 -7.95 -3.21 4.59
C SER A 29 -7.15 -3.11 3.29
N LEU A 30 -7.75 -2.63 2.20
CA LEU A 30 -7.08 -2.45 0.92
C LEU A 30 -6.42 -1.08 0.77
N THR A 31 -7.08 -0.03 1.24
CA THR A 31 -6.64 1.35 1.05
C THR A 31 -5.89 1.93 2.24
N GLY A 32 -6.03 1.32 3.42
CA GLY A 32 -5.45 1.85 4.65
C GLY A 32 -5.92 3.24 5.02
N GLY A 33 -7.06 3.67 4.47
CA GLY A 33 -7.58 5.01 4.68
C GLY A 33 -6.98 6.06 3.76
N ASN A 34 -6.34 5.66 2.67
CA ASN A 34 -5.77 6.62 1.71
C ASN A 34 -6.89 7.31 0.92
N PRO A 35 -7.06 8.64 1.07
CA PRO A 35 -8.17 9.35 0.42
C PRO A 35 -8.16 9.26 -1.10
N ARG A 36 -6.98 9.31 -1.69
CA ARG A 36 -6.83 9.22 -3.14
C ARG A 36 -7.32 7.87 -3.68
N SER A 37 -6.94 6.80 -3.01
CA SER A 37 -7.37 5.45 -3.39
C SER A 37 -8.87 5.28 -3.25
N ILE A 38 -9.45 5.84 -2.19
CA ILE A 38 -10.90 5.80 -1.96
C ILE A 38 -11.64 6.53 -3.09
N VAL A 39 -11.16 7.72 -3.49
CA VAL A 39 -11.77 8.47 -4.59
C VAL A 39 -11.63 7.72 -5.92
N GLU A 40 -10.51 7.06 -6.16
CA GLU A 40 -10.32 6.23 -7.35
C GLU A 40 -11.33 5.08 -7.40
N LEU A 41 -11.57 4.43 -6.26
CA LEU A 41 -12.58 3.38 -6.15
C LEU A 41 -13.99 3.93 -6.38
N TRP A 42 -14.30 5.10 -5.81
CA TRP A 42 -15.57 5.77 -6.03
C TRP A 42 -15.81 6.02 -7.52
N ARG A 43 -14.80 6.52 -8.24
CA ARG A 43 -14.90 6.77 -9.69
C ARG A 43 -15.15 5.49 -10.49
N LYS A 44 -14.73 4.34 -9.97
CA LYS A 44 -14.92 3.03 -10.61
C LYS A 44 -16.19 2.33 -10.11
N ASN A 45 -17.09 3.07 -9.47
CA ASN A 45 -18.33 2.52 -8.89
C ASN A 45 -18.05 1.37 -7.90
N TRP A 46 -16.98 1.50 -7.14
CA TRP A 46 -16.56 0.53 -6.11
C TRP A 46 -16.21 -0.86 -6.65
N LYS A 47 -15.78 -0.94 -7.90
CA LYS A 47 -15.33 -2.19 -8.51
C LYS A 47 -13.90 -2.46 -8.07
N VAL A 48 -13.77 -3.16 -6.95
CA VAL A 48 -12.49 -3.42 -6.31
C VAL A 48 -11.52 -4.16 -7.24
N GLU A 49 -11.98 -5.18 -7.94
CA GLU A 49 -11.13 -5.97 -8.83
C GLU A 49 -10.56 -5.15 -9.99
N THR A 50 -11.36 -4.26 -10.56
CA THR A 50 -10.90 -3.36 -11.61
C THR A 50 -9.81 -2.43 -11.10
N TRP A 51 -9.99 -1.90 -9.89
CA TRP A 51 -8.99 -1.04 -9.25
C TRP A 51 -7.71 -1.79 -8.98
N ILE A 52 -7.78 -3.03 -8.47
CA ILE A 52 -6.60 -3.86 -8.20
C ILE A 52 -5.83 -4.15 -9.50
N GLN A 53 -6.54 -4.45 -10.58
CA GLN A 53 -5.90 -4.69 -11.90
C GLN A 53 -5.13 -3.45 -12.37
N GLU A 54 -5.70 -2.27 -12.15
CA GLU A 54 -5.03 -1.02 -12.48
C GLU A 54 -3.78 -0.79 -11.64
N VAL A 55 -3.85 -1.11 -10.34
CA VAL A 55 -2.68 -1.06 -9.46
C VAL A 55 -1.58 -2.02 -9.96
N GLU A 56 -1.96 -3.24 -10.36
CA GLU A 56 -1.02 -4.20 -10.93
C GLU A 56 -0.31 -3.66 -12.17
N LEU A 57 -1.05 -3.03 -13.07
CA LEU A 57 -0.49 -2.45 -14.29
C LEU A 57 0.49 -1.32 -13.97
N ASN A 58 0.24 -0.56 -12.92
CA ASN A 58 1.12 0.53 -12.51
C ASN A 58 2.39 0.04 -11.80
N ILE A 59 2.34 -1.11 -11.15
CA ILE A 59 3.48 -1.69 -10.42
C ILE A 59 4.40 -2.52 -11.31
N LYS A 60 3.85 -3.15 -12.35
CA LYS A 60 4.64 -4.01 -13.25
C LYS A 60 5.94 -3.39 -13.76
N PRO A 61 5.94 -2.14 -14.29
CA PRO A 61 7.20 -1.53 -14.75
C PRO A 61 8.25 -1.41 -13.66
N PHE A 62 7.82 -1.11 -12.43
CA PHE A 62 8.72 -1.06 -11.29
C PHE A 62 9.43 -2.40 -11.08
N LEU A 63 8.68 -3.50 -11.11
CA LEU A 63 9.25 -4.83 -10.94
C LEU A 63 10.17 -5.23 -12.10
N GLU A 64 9.81 -4.88 -13.32
CA GLU A 64 10.61 -5.19 -14.50
C GLU A 64 11.99 -4.53 -14.45
N ASP A 65 12.09 -3.36 -13.82
CA ASP A 65 13.34 -2.62 -13.67
C ASP A 65 14.22 -3.12 -12.53
N LEU A 66 13.72 -3.99 -11.66
CA LEU A 66 14.50 -4.52 -10.54
C LEU A 66 15.39 -5.68 -10.98
N SER A 67 16.63 -5.70 -10.45
CA SER A 67 17.50 -6.86 -10.60
C SER A 67 16.92 -8.06 -9.85
N ARG A 68 17.36 -9.25 -10.21
CA ARG A 68 16.94 -10.48 -9.54
C ARG A 68 17.24 -10.46 -8.05
N ASP A 69 18.42 -9.96 -7.68
CA ASP A 69 18.83 -9.83 -6.28
C ASP A 69 17.87 -8.92 -5.49
N LEU A 70 17.49 -7.77 -6.07
CA LEU A 70 16.55 -6.85 -5.43
C LEU A 70 15.15 -7.46 -5.33
N LYS A 71 14.72 -8.25 -6.32
CA LYS A 71 13.43 -8.96 -6.25
C LYS A 71 13.40 -9.95 -5.10
N GLU A 72 14.49 -10.68 -4.89
CA GLU A 72 14.60 -11.64 -3.77
C GLU A 72 14.50 -10.93 -2.43
N LYS A 73 15.13 -9.76 -2.31
CA LYS A 73 15.06 -8.95 -1.10
C LYS A 73 13.66 -8.36 -0.91
N LEU A 74 12.99 -7.99 -2.00
CA LEU A 74 11.62 -7.48 -1.94
C LEU A 74 10.65 -8.53 -1.39
N VAL A 75 10.84 -9.80 -1.73
CA VAL A 75 10.03 -10.89 -1.18
C VAL A 75 10.07 -10.90 0.35
N LYS A 76 11.24 -10.66 0.93
CA LYS A 76 11.41 -10.57 2.38
C LYS A 76 10.74 -9.34 2.97
N LEU A 77 10.75 -8.22 2.23
CA LEU A 77 10.10 -6.98 2.66
C LEU A 77 8.60 -7.10 2.78
N ILE A 78 7.98 -7.96 1.99
CA ILE A 78 6.54 -8.18 2.06
C ILE A 78 6.15 -8.67 3.45
N GLU A 79 7.02 -9.44 4.10
CA GLU A 79 6.78 -9.93 5.45
C GLU A 79 7.14 -8.89 6.51
N ASP A 80 8.18 -8.08 6.28
CA ASP A 80 8.65 -7.08 7.23
C ASP A 80 9.19 -5.85 6.47
N ILE A 81 8.39 -4.81 6.39
CA ILE A 81 8.74 -3.59 5.65
C ILE A 81 10.00 -2.89 6.21
N ASP A 82 10.28 -3.02 7.50
CA ASP A 82 11.43 -2.36 8.12
C ASP A 82 12.76 -2.94 7.63
N LEU A 83 12.77 -4.07 6.92
CA LEU A 83 13.97 -4.61 6.30
C LEU A 83 14.55 -3.68 5.21
N VAL A 84 13.81 -2.65 4.78
CA VAL A 84 14.37 -1.62 3.88
C VAL A 84 15.57 -0.91 4.49
N LEU A 85 15.67 -0.89 5.83
CA LEU A 85 16.81 -0.32 6.52
C LEU A 85 18.11 -1.09 6.27
N GLU A 86 18.00 -2.35 5.88
CA GLU A 86 19.15 -3.20 5.55
C GLU A 86 19.55 -3.12 4.07
N ASN A 87 18.68 -2.53 3.22
CA ASN A 87 18.96 -2.38 1.80
C ASN A 87 18.54 -0.99 1.31
N LEU A 88 19.46 -0.05 1.36
CA LEU A 88 19.18 1.34 1.02
C LEU A 88 18.86 1.56 -0.47
N THR A 89 19.42 0.73 -1.35
CA THR A 89 19.15 0.80 -2.78
C THR A 89 17.68 0.48 -3.05
N LEU A 90 17.19 -0.61 -2.47
CA LEU A 90 15.78 -0.99 -2.62
C LEU A 90 14.86 0.02 -1.96
N ARG A 91 15.23 0.51 -0.75
CA ARG A 91 14.49 1.57 -0.07
C ARG A 91 14.29 2.78 -0.98
N ASP A 92 15.36 3.27 -1.58
CA ASP A 92 15.30 4.46 -2.42
C ASP A 92 14.43 4.25 -3.65
N LYS A 93 14.50 3.09 -4.27
CA LYS A 93 13.64 2.74 -5.41
C LYS A 93 12.16 2.70 -5.03
N LEU A 94 11.85 2.13 -3.87
CA LEU A 94 10.46 2.07 -3.38
C LEU A 94 9.93 3.46 -3.01
N LEU A 95 10.77 4.32 -2.42
CA LEU A 95 10.40 5.69 -2.10
C LEU A 95 10.16 6.52 -3.38
N GLU A 96 11.02 6.37 -4.38
CA GLU A 96 10.86 7.07 -5.66
C GLU A 96 9.56 6.66 -6.37
N ALA A 97 9.19 5.40 -6.27
CA ALA A 97 7.96 4.87 -6.86
C ALA A 97 6.72 5.17 -6.03
N ASN A 98 6.85 5.83 -4.88
CA ASN A 98 5.77 6.13 -3.94
C ASN A 98 5.05 4.89 -3.42
N LEU A 99 5.76 3.78 -3.29
CA LEU A 99 5.19 2.54 -2.78
C LEU A 99 5.29 2.45 -1.25
N ILE A 100 6.28 3.10 -0.65
CA ILE A 100 6.46 3.13 0.79
C ILE A 100 6.64 4.56 1.28
N THR A 101 6.47 4.77 2.58
CA THR A 101 6.69 6.06 3.22
C THR A 101 7.31 5.88 4.61
N PRO A 102 8.21 6.76 5.05
CA PRO A 102 8.63 6.77 6.45
C PRO A 102 7.50 7.29 7.34
N ILE A 103 7.32 6.67 8.50
CA ILE A 103 6.22 6.99 9.42
C ILE A 103 6.68 7.52 10.77
N ASP A 104 7.96 7.55 11.02
CA ASP A 104 8.53 8.04 12.28
C ASP A 104 8.78 9.55 12.29
N ARG A 105 8.15 10.29 11.38
CA ARG A 105 8.29 11.73 11.26
C ARG A 105 7.22 12.46 12.08
N PRO A 106 7.62 13.50 12.85
CA PRO A 106 6.66 14.23 13.70
C PRO A 106 5.62 15.05 12.94
N CYS A 107 5.77 15.22 11.63
CA CYS A 107 4.84 16.00 10.81
C CYS A 107 3.57 15.24 10.39
N LEU A 108 3.48 13.96 10.73
CA LEU A 108 2.26 13.19 10.46
C LEU A 108 1.18 13.57 11.45
N GLY A 109 -0.07 13.68 10.99
CA GLY A 109 -1.20 14.09 11.82
C GLY A 109 -1.50 13.16 12.99
N TYR A 110 -1.10 11.89 12.90
CA TYR A 110 -1.13 10.95 13.99
C TYR A 110 -0.07 9.87 13.71
N THR A 111 0.37 9.18 14.78
CA THR A 111 1.34 8.10 14.64
C THR A 111 0.61 6.79 14.44
N PRO A 112 0.76 6.15 13.27
CA PRO A 112 0.10 4.86 13.04
C PRO A 112 0.74 3.77 13.91
N GLU A 113 -0.09 2.85 14.38
CA GLU A 113 0.41 1.70 15.14
C GLU A 113 0.93 0.63 14.19
N VAL A 114 1.94 -0.12 14.63
CA VAL A 114 2.45 -1.26 13.88
C VAL A 114 1.30 -2.22 13.58
N ASN A 115 1.12 -2.54 12.30
CA ASN A 115 0.04 -3.43 11.88
C ASN A 115 0.46 -4.16 10.62
N GLU A 116 0.80 -5.43 10.75
CA GLU A 116 1.26 -6.26 9.66
C GLU A 116 0.24 -6.39 8.53
N GLU A 117 -1.02 -6.49 8.86
CA GLU A 117 -2.09 -6.62 7.86
C GLU A 117 -2.23 -5.36 6.99
N LEU A 118 -2.03 -4.20 7.60
CA LEU A 118 -2.07 -2.92 6.87
C LEU A 118 -0.73 -2.54 6.26
N GLY A 119 0.30 -3.34 6.47
CA GLY A 119 1.63 -3.06 5.93
C GLY A 119 2.35 -1.92 6.64
N ILE A 120 2.09 -1.73 7.94
CA ILE A 120 2.69 -0.68 8.76
C ILE A 120 3.74 -1.28 9.68
N GLY A 121 5.02 -0.89 9.49
CA GLY A 121 6.11 -1.27 10.37
C GLY A 121 6.39 -0.21 11.43
N GLU A 122 7.56 -0.29 12.06
CA GLU A 122 7.97 0.69 13.07
C GLU A 122 8.50 1.99 12.46
N HIS A 123 9.19 1.90 11.32
CA HIS A 123 9.85 3.04 10.69
C HIS A 123 9.29 3.36 9.30
N TYR A 124 8.78 2.36 8.60
CA TYR A 124 8.22 2.50 7.26
C TYR A 124 6.89 1.81 7.16
N ALA A 125 6.10 2.23 6.19
CA ALA A 125 4.84 1.58 5.85
C ALA A 125 4.64 1.59 4.34
N TRP A 126 3.91 0.60 3.84
CA TRP A 126 3.41 0.65 2.46
C TRP A 126 2.42 1.81 2.36
N GLN A 127 2.48 2.56 1.27
CA GLN A 127 1.57 3.71 1.07
C GLN A 127 0.10 3.29 1.17
N ILE A 128 -0.22 2.14 0.61
CA ILE A 128 -1.53 1.51 0.78
C ILE A 128 -1.33 0.00 0.93
N PRO A 129 -2.15 -0.68 1.73
CA PRO A 129 -1.97 -2.12 1.99
C PRO A 129 -2.04 -2.99 0.73
N VAL A 130 -2.81 -2.59 -0.26
CA VAL A 130 -2.98 -3.38 -1.49
C VAL A 130 -1.67 -3.57 -2.24
N TYR A 131 -0.70 -2.65 -2.11
CA TYR A 131 0.61 -2.82 -2.76
C TYR A 131 1.30 -4.09 -2.30
N LYS A 132 1.19 -4.41 -1.02
CA LYS A 132 1.75 -5.64 -0.46
C LYS A 132 1.14 -6.88 -1.13
N GLN A 133 -0.18 -6.89 -1.27
CA GLN A 133 -0.90 -8.00 -1.90
C GLN A 133 -0.54 -8.16 -3.38
N VAL A 134 -0.50 -7.04 -4.10
CA VAL A 134 -0.18 -7.02 -5.53
C VAL A 134 1.25 -7.48 -5.78
N LEU A 135 2.20 -6.99 -5.00
CA LEU A 135 3.60 -7.40 -5.12
C LEU A 135 3.77 -8.88 -4.83
N CYS A 136 3.08 -9.40 -3.82
CA CYS A 136 3.11 -10.82 -3.49
C CYS A 136 2.65 -11.67 -4.68
N LYS A 137 1.55 -11.27 -5.30
CA LYS A 137 1.00 -11.96 -6.47
C LYS A 137 1.95 -11.91 -7.66
N LEU A 138 2.45 -10.72 -8.00
CA LEU A 138 3.31 -10.55 -9.18
C LEU A 138 4.65 -11.26 -9.02
N LEU A 139 5.23 -11.26 -7.81
CA LEU A 139 6.47 -11.96 -7.54
C LEU A 139 6.27 -13.48 -7.57
N SER A 140 5.11 -13.97 -7.16
CA SER A 140 4.79 -15.40 -7.26
C SER A 140 4.64 -15.84 -8.72
N ASP A 141 4.01 -15.02 -9.55
CA ASP A 141 3.85 -15.29 -10.98
C ASP A 141 5.20 -15.30 -11.70
N ASP A 142 6.12 -14.44 -11.30
CA ASP A 142 7.46 -14.33 -11.90
C ASP A 142 8.32 -15.58 -11.65
N LYS A 143 7.99 -16.37 -10.63
CA LYS A 143 8.71 -17.61 -10.28
C LYS A 143 8.23 -18.84 -11.03
N SER A 144 7.12 -18.74 -11.73
CA SER A 144 6.55 -19.85 -12.50
C SER A 144 7.16 -19.95 -13.94
#